data_b3dd5d08909140eb8cc4b505b9b711a6
#
_entry.id   b3dd5d08909140eb8cc4b505b9b711a6
#
_cell.length_a   1.000
_cell.length_b   1.000
_cell.length_c   1.000
_cell.angle_alpha   90.00
_cell.angle_beta   90.00
_cell.angle_gamma   90.00
#
_symmetry.space_group_name_H-M   'P 1'
#
loop_
_entity.id
_entity.type
_entity.pdbx_description
1 polymer ?
#
loop_
_entity_poly.entity_id
_entity_poly.type
_entity_poly.pdbx_seq_one_letter_code
_entity_poly.pdbx_strand_id
1 'polypeptide(L)'
;MKKEGYYSSGQFAGMAHVTLRTIRYYDKQGILKPSFVNESGARFYTDEDFARLQQILLLKYLGFSLDDIREMIVDTKDLHYMQNSLNIQLNLVRDRIEQMQLVEKAILETSDAINKQHSIDWSRMLNLIHLTGMEESLKKQYQNASNISARINLHRLYSQNKQGWFPWILENCHLAPGRNILETGCGDGTLWCEAKKQFSQNNFPDHTKTHDQQPDLLKTCSIMLTDISEGMLRDARRAISDGDEFSFRECFCEALPFADESFDLVLANHVLFYCSDVTQACREAARVLKPGGRFLCSTYGADHMKEISRLVSDFDSRIVLSADCLYERFGRENGAEILAPYFSDVKWLSYEDSLLVPDAEPLILYILSCHGNQNQYLLDHFAEFRSFVKKKTDAGFSVTKDAGVFCCTK
;
A
#
# COMPACT_ATOMS: atom_id res chain seq x y z
N MET A 1 -21.06 -47.74 -16.51
CA MET A 1 -20.71 -47.36 -17.88
C MET A 1 -19.67 -46.22 -17.82
N LYS A 2 -18.47 -46.42 -18.39
CA LYS A 2 -17.53 -45.32 -18.61
C LYS A 2 -18.12 -44.50 -19.75
N LYS A 3 -18.48 -43.25 -19.50
CA LYS A 3 -18.89 -42.31 -20.54
C LYS A 3 -17.60 -41.70 -21.09
N GLU A 4 -17.35 -41.88 -22.37
CA GLU A 4 -16.15 -41.35 -23.03
C GLU A 4 -16.10 -39.83 -22.84
N GLY A 5 -14.95 -39.28 -22.44
CA GLY A 5 -14.78 -37.84 -22.16
C GLY A 5 -15.15 -37.40 -20.74
N TYR A 6 -15.47 -38.33 -19.79
CA TYR A 6 -15.78 -37.99 -18.40
C TYR A 6 -14.87 -38.73 -17.41
N TYR A 7 -14.33 -38.00 -16.45
CA TYR A 7 -13.47 -38.50 -15.39
C TYR A 7 -14.23 -38.51 -14.06
N SER A 8 -14.14 -39.59 -13.33
CA SER A 8 -14.62 -39.61 -11.94
C SER A 8 -13.79 -38.68 -11.06
N SER A 9 -14.33 -38.22 -9.92
CA SER A 9 -13.61 -37.34 -9.01
C SER A 9 -12.24 -37.90 -8.57
N GLY A 10 -12.10 -39.22 -8.46
CA GLY A 10 -10.82 -39.88 -8.12
C GLY A 10 -9.80 -39.81 -9.27
N GLN A 11 -10.23 -40.11 -10.49
CA GLN A 11 -9.38 -39.97 -11.69
C GLN A 11 -8.96 -38.52 -11.90
N PHE A 12 -9.91 -37.59 -11.79
CA PHE A 12 -9.71 -36.16 -11.95
C PHE A 12 -8.71 -35.60 -10.92
N ALA A 13 -8.83 -36.00 -9.65
CA ALA A 13 -7.89 -35.64 -8.61
C ALA A 13 -6.48 -36.20 -8.88
N GLY A 14 -6.40 -37.44 -9.35
CA GLY A 14 -5.13 -38.09 -9.73
C GLY A 14 -4.42 -37.40 -10.87
N MET A 15 -5.14 -36.98 -11.92
CA MET A 15 -4.61 -36.23 -13.06
C MET A 15 -3.97 -34.89 -12.65
N ALA A 16 -4.57 -34.21 -11.67
CA ALA A 16 -4.10 -32.92 -11.19
C ALA A 16 -3.13 -33.01 -9.98
N HIS A 17 -2.78 -34.23 -9.55
CA HIS A 17 -1.96 -34.48 -8.35
C HIS A 17 -2.48 -33.80 -7.07
N VAL A 18 -3.80 -33.72 -6.93
CA VAL A 18 -4.46 -33.19 -5.74
C VAL A 18 -5.27 -34.26 -5.01
N THR A 19 -5.71 -33.96 -3.78
CA THR A 19 -6.54 -34.90 -3.03
C THR A 19 -8.00 -34.86 -3.51
N LEU A 20 -8.71 -35.98 -3.37
CA LEU A 20 -10.15 -36.04 -3.58
C LEU A 20 -10.91 -35.02 -2.70
N ARG A 21 -10.37 -34.75 -1.50
CA ARG A 21 -10.90 -33.75 -0.57
C ARG A 21 -10.81 -32.34 -1.18
N THR A 22 -9.73 -32.04 -1.88
CA THR A 22 -9.52 -30.75 -2.56
C THR A 22 -10.58 -30.55 -3.66
N ILE A 23 -10.83 -31.53 -4.51
CA ILE A 23 -11.83 -31.45 -5.56
C ILE A 23 -13.24 -31.24 -4.97
N ARG A 24 -13.59 -31.99 -3.92
CA ARG A 24 -14.88 -31.83 -3.23
C ARG A 24 -15.02 -30.48 -2.54
N TYR A 25 -13.93 -29.95 -2.04
CA TYR A 25 -13.90 -28.64 -1.42
C TYR A 25 -14.16 -27.53 -2.45
N TYR A 26 -13.51 -27.60 -3.61
CA TYR A 26 -13.73 -26.63 -4.70
C TYR A 26 -15.15 -26.71 -5.27
N ASP A 27 -15.75 -27.89 -5.36
CA ASP A 27 -17.17 -28.03 -5.72
C ASP A 27 -18.07 -27.40 -4.65
N LYS A 28 -17.83 -27.65 -3.38
CA LYS A 28 -18.60 -27.05 -2.27
C LYS A 28 -18.48 -25.51 -2.25
N GLN A 29 -17.32 -24.97 -2.58
CA GLN A 29 -17.09 -23.53 -2.67
C GLN A 29 -17.62 -22.92 -3.98
N GLY A 30 -18.14 -23.73 -4.90
CA GLY A 30 -18.69 -23.28 -6.16
C GLY A 30 -17.66 -22.79 -7.19
N ILE A 31 -16.36 -23.04 -6.97
CA ILE A 31 -15.26 -22.61 -7.84
C ILE A 31 -15.07 -23.59 -8.99
N LEU A 32 -15.23 -24.90 -8.71
CA LEU A 32 -15.13 -25.97 -9.69
C LEU A 32 -16.31 -26.91 -9.52
N LYS A 33 -17.33 -26.77 -10.37
CA LYS A 33 -18.49 -27.65 -10.36
C LYS A 33 -18.29 -28.82 -11.31
N PRO A 34 -18.80 -30.03 -10.98
CA PRO A 34 -18.76 -31.14 -11.92
C PRO A 34 -19.69 -30.87 -13.12
N SER A 35 -19.24 -31.25 -14.31
CA SER A 35 -20.06 -31.17 -15.52
C SER A 35 -21.24 -32.13 -15.51
N PHE A 36 -21.16 -33.21 -14.73
CA PHE A 36 -22.24 -34.18 -14.60
C PHE A 36 -22.28 -34.83 -13.21
N VAL A 37 -23.45 -34.97 -12.67
CA VAL A 37 -23.70 -35.74 -11.43
C VAL A 37 -24.74 -36.82 -11.77
N ASN A 38 -24.45 -38.09 -11.48
CA ASN A 38 -25.38 -39.18 -11.75
C ASN A 38 -26.44 -39.32 -10.63
N GLU A 39 -27.40 -40.20 -10.83
CA GLU A 39 -28.50 -40.46 -9.88
C GLU A 39 -28.03 -40.91 -8.48
N SER A 40 -26.86 -41.57 -8.40
CA SER A 40 -26.23 -41.97 -7.12
C SER A 40 -25.40 -40.85 -6.47
N GLY A 41 -25.37 -39.63 -7.03
CA GLY A 41 -24.62 -38.48 -6.51
C GLY A 41 -23.12 -38.51 -6.83
N ALA A 42 -22.67 -39.42 -7.72
CA ALA A 42 -21.29 -39.45 -8.16
C ALA A 42 -21.01 -38.33 -9.17
N ARG A 43 -19.88 -37.64 -8.98
CA ARG A 43 -19.45 -36.48 -9.74
C ARG A 43 -18.50 -36.85 -10.87
N PHE A 44 -18.71 -36.25 -12.04
CA PHE A 44 -17.91 -36.46 -13.25
C PHE A 44 -17.52 -35.12 -13.84
N TYR A 45 -16.29 -35.06 -14.34
CA TYR A 45 -15.61 -33.88 -14.85
C TYR A 45 -15.13 -34.11 -16.28
N THR A 46 -14.99 -33.04 -17.06
CA THR A 46 -14.53 -33.06 -18.44
C THR A 46 -13.09 -32.49 -18.55
N ASP A 47 -12.52 -32.49 -19.76
CA ASP A 47 -11.26 -31.84 -20.07
C ASP A 47 -11.34 -30.30 -19.87
N GLU A 48 -12.49 -29.71 -20.12
CA GLU A 48 -12.73 -28.27 -19.85
C GLU A 48 -12.69 -27.99 -18.35
N ASP A 49 -13.28 -28.85 -17.53
CA ASP A 49 -13.19 -28.76 -16.07
C ASP A 49 -11.74 -28.93 -15.62
N PHE A 50 -10.93 -29.75 -16.34
CA PHE A 50 -9.52 -29.93 -16.03
C PHE A 50 -8.70 -28.69 -16.32
N ALA A 51 -8.93 -28.03 -17.46
CA ALA A 51 -8.30 -26.74 -17.75
C ALA A 51 -8.65 -25.69 -16.70
N ARG A 52 -9.91 -25.65 -16.24
CA ARG A 52 -10.35 -24.78 -15.14
C ARG A 52 -9.65 -25.12 -13.83
N LEU A 53 -9.51 -26.40 -13.49
CA LEU A 53 -8.77 -26.84 -12.31
C LEU A 53 -7.30 -26.41 -12.36
N GLN A 54 -6.65 -26.52 -13.52
CA GLN A 54 -5.27 -26.06 -13.71
C GLN A 54 -5.13 -24.54 -13.47
N GLN A 55 -6.07 -23.74 -13.95
CA GLN A 55 -6.12 -22.30 -13.67
C GLN A 55 -6.27 -22.02 -12.17
N ILE A 56 -7.19 -22.72 -11.49
CA ILE A 56 -7.38 -22.59 -10.03
C ILE A 56 -6.09 -22.93 -9.27
N LEU A 57 -5.45 -24.03 -9.62
CA LEU A 57 -4.22 -24.47 -8.96
C LEU A 57 -3.06 -23.50 -9.19
N LEU A 58 -2.93 -22.96 -10.39
CA LEU A 58 -1.94 -21.93 -10.71
C LEU A 58 -2.16 -20.67 -9.89
N LEU A 59 -3.38 -20.15 -9.86
CA LEU A 59 -3.73 -18.95 -9.09
C LEU A 59 -3.54 -19.19 -7.58
N LYS A 60 -3.88 -20.39 -7.07
CA LYS A 60 -3.59 -20.78 -5.68
C LYS A 60 -2.10 -20.80 -5.39
N TYR A 61 -1.31 -21.35 -6.30
CA TYR A 61 0.16 -21.38 -6.18
C TYR A 61 0.75 -19.96 -6.15
N LEU A 62 0.17 -19.04 -6.92
CA LEU A 62 0.52 -17.63 -6.93
C LEU A 62 0.03 -16.84 -5.70
N GLY A 63 -0.69 -17.50 -4.76
CA GLY A 63 -1.08 -16.93 -3.49
C GLY A 63 -2.48 -16.31 -3.44
N PHE A 64 -3.28 -16.39 -4.49
CA PHE A 64 -4.66 -15.86 -4.50
C PHE A 64 -5.58 -16.59 -3.53
N SER A 65 -6.51 -15.87 -2.92
CA SER A 65 -7.60 -16.48 -2.14
C SER A 65 -8.58 -17.21 -3.06
N LEU A 66 -9.43 -18.09 -2.49
CA LEU A 66 -10.44 -18.77 -3.31
C LEU A 66 -11.55 -17.83 -3.80
N ASP A 67 -11.79 -16.76 -3.09
CA ASP A 67 -12.78 -15.75 -3.48
C ASP A 67 -12.26 -14.92 -4.66
N ASP A 68 -11.00 -14.47 -4.62
CA ASP A 68 -10.34 -13.81 -5.76
C ASP A 68 -10.36 -14.71 -7.02
N ILE A 69 -10.04 -16.00 -6.84
CA ILE A 69 -10.04 -16.99 -7.92
C ILE A 69 -11.44 -17.16 -8.51
N ARG A 70 -12.47 -17.15 -7.66
CA ARG A 70 -13.86 -17.24 -8.13
C ARG A 70 -14.23 -16.07 -9.03
N GLU A 71 -13.91 -14.84 -8.62
CA GLU A 71 -14.14 -13.63 -9.41
C GLU A 71 -13.38 -13.66 -10.73
N MET A 72 -12.12 -14.04 -10.70
CA MET A 72 -11.25 -14.14 -11.90
C MET A 72 -11.74 -15.18 -12.92
N ILE A 73 -12.32 -16.30 -12.46
CA ILE A 73 -12.75 -17.40 -13.34
C ILE A 73 -14.16 -17.14 -13.90
N VAL A 74 -15.02 -16.47 -13.14
CA VAL A 74 -16.40 -16.15 -13.57
C VAL A 74 -16.39 -15.04 -14.61
N ASP A 75 -15.47 -14.06 -14.49
CA ASP A 75 -15.41 -12.90 -15.40
C ASP A 75 -14.19 -12.99 -16.36
N THR A 76 -14.15 -14.05 -17.17
CA THR A 76 -13.06 -14.28 -18.16
C THR A 76 -12.95 -13.19 -19.23
N LYS A 77 -13.76 -12.13 -19.17
CA LYS A 77 -13.75 -11.03 -20.14
C LYS A 77 -12.90 -9.83 -19.71
N ASP A 78 -12.54 -9.72 -18.45
CA ASP A 78 -11.70 -8.62 -17.96
C ASP A 78 -10.23 -9.05 -17.75
N LEU A 79 -9.51 -9.17 -18.88
CA LEU A 79 -8.06 -9.41 -18.88
C LEU A 79 -7.30 -8.34 -18.09
N HIS A 80 -7.85 -7.14 -17.97
CA HIS A 80 -7.23 -6.02 -17.25
C HIS A 80 -7.25 -6.27 -15.73
N TYR A 81 -8.36 -6.82 -15.22
CA TYR A 81 -8.47 -7.22 -13.81
C TYR A 81 -7.48 -8.33 -13.45
N MET A 82 -7.39 -9.37 -14.30
CA MET A 82 -6.44 -10.47 -14.12
C MET A 82 -4.98 -9.97 -14.16
N GLN A 83 -4.66 -9.08 -15.09
CA GLN A 83 -3.32 -8.52 -15.23
C GLN A 83 -2.93 -7.66 -14.02
N ASN A 84 -3.83 -6.84 -13.51
CA ASN A 84 -3.62 -6.06 -12.29
C ASN A 84 -3.40 -6.97 -11.07
N SER A 85 -4.22 -8.00 -10.92
CA SER A 85 -4.11 -8.95 -9.82
C SER A 85 -2.79 -9.74 -9.86
N LEU A 86 -2.34 -10.17 -11.05
CA LEU A 86 -1.03 -10.81 -11.23
C LEU A 86 0.13 -9.87 -10.92
N ASN A 87 0.04 -8.59 -11.30
CA ASN A 87 1.05 -7.58 -10.98
C ASN A 87 1.17 -7.36 -9.47
N ILE A 88 0.05 -7.32 -8.76
CA ILE A 88 0.03 -7.20 -7.30
C ILE A 88 0.73 -8.40 -6.65
N GLN A 89 0.41 -9.64 -7.09
CA GLN A 89 1.07 -10.85 -6.58
C GLN A 89 2.56 -10.88 -6.91
N LEU A 90 2.95 -10.41 -8.08
CA LEU A 90 4.35 -10.31 -8.48
C LEU A 90 5.12 -9.35 -7.55
N ASN A 91 4.52 -8.24 -7.17
CA ASN A 91 5.13 -7.29 -6.24
C ASN A 91 5.29 -7.91 -4.84
N LEU A 92 4.27 -8.61 -4.33
CA LEU A 92 4.37 -9.32 -3.05
C LEU A 92 5.49 -10.38 -3.02
N VAL A 93 5.68 -11.11 -4.13
CA VAL A 93 6.78 -12.09 -4.25
C VAL A 93 8.13 -11.37 -4.28
N ARG A 94 8.25 -10.24 -4.96
CA ARG A 94 9.47 -9.44 -5.02
C ARG A 94 9.84 -8.86 -3.66
N ASP A 95 8.86 -8.32 -2.95
CA ASP A 95 9.05 -7.80 -1.59
C ASP A 95 9.58 -8.91 -0.65
N ARG A 96 9.04 -10.13 -0.79
CA ARG A 96 9.51 -11.27 0.01
C ARG A 96 10.93 -11.71 -0.35
N ILE A 97 11.31 -11.65 -1.63
CA ILE A 97 12.68 -11.92 -2.09
C ILE A 97 13.64 -10.90 -1.49
N GLU A 98 13.30 -9.61 -1.57
CA GLU A 98 14.12 -8.51 -1.04
C GLU A 98 14.37 -8.67 0.46
N GLN A 99 13.36 -9.06 1.19
CA GLN A 99 13.49 -9.29 2.62
C GLN A 99 14.39 -10.47 2.95
N MET A 100 14.27 -11.57 2.20
CA MET A 100 15.16 -12.70 2.39
C MET A 100 16.60 -12.31 2.07
N GLN A 101 16.81 -11.42 1.10
CA GLN A 101 18.14 -10.87 0.79
C GLN A 101 18.70 -10.00 1.92
N LEU A 102 17.86 -9.17 2.58
CA LEU A 102 18.28 -8.39 3.75
C LEU A 102 18.65 -9.30 4.94
N VAL A 103 17.86 -10.35 5.18
CA VAL A 103 18.16 -11.35 6.22
C VAL A 103 19.44 -12.10 5.89
N GLU A 104 19.64 -12.53 4.64
CA GLU A 104 20.86 -13.18 4.16
C GLU A 104 22.08 -12.27 4.38
N LYS A 105 21.99 -11.00 3.96
CA LYS A 105 23.06 -10.00 4.15
C LYS A 105 23.41 -9.83 5.63
N ALA A 106 22.39 -9.74 6.51
CA ALA A 106 22.58 -9.63 7.95
C ALA A 106 23.28 -10.84 8.54
N ILE A 107 22.92 -12.05 8.11
CA ILE A 107 23.57 -13.31 8.54
C ILE A 107 25.02 -13.30 8.09
N LEU A 108 25.32 -12.93 6.83
CA LEU A 108 26.66 -12.88 6.28
C LEU A 108 27.54 -11.87 7.02
N GLU A 109 27.04 -10.65 7.24
CA GLU A 109 27.76 -9.60 7.97
C GLU A 109 28.04 -9.99 9.43
N THR A 110 27.07 -10.66 10.09
CA THR A 110 27.24 -11.16 11.45
C THR A 110 28.26 -12.29 11.50
N SER A 111 28.21 -13.22 10.56
CA SER A 111 29.18 -14.31 10.43
C SER A 111 30.59 -13.78 10.20
N ASP A 112 30.75 -12.78 9.34
CA ASP A 112 32.01 -12.10 9.06
C ASP A 112 32.56 -11.35 10.29
N ALA A 113 31.70 -10.68 11.05
CA ALA A 113 32.08 -9.99 12.28
C ALA A 113 32.57 -10.96 13.36
N ILE A 114 31.89 -12.10 13.52
CA ILE A 114 32.34 -13.18 14.44
C ILE A 114 33.72 -13.69 14.02
N ASN A 115 33.94 -13.94 12.74
CA ASN A 115 35.21 -14.47 12.24
C ASN A 115 36.38 -13.47 12.36
N LYS A 116 36.12 -12.15 12.19
CA LYS A 116 37.18 -11.13 12.16
C LYS A 116 37.43 -10.48 13.53
N GLN A 117 36.39 -10.28 14.35
CA GLN A 117 36.47 -9.47 15.58
C GLN A 117 36.19 -10.27 16.86
N HIS A 118 35.77 -11.53 16.77
CA HIS A 118 35.36 -12.37 17.90
C HIS A 118 34.33 -11.72 18.83
N SER A 119 33.56 -10.76 18.30
CA SER A 119 32.53 -10.02 19.03
C SER A 119 31.28 -9.89 18.17
N ILE A 120 30.12 -9.89 18.83
CA ILE A 120 28.81 -9.69 18.18
C ILE A 120 28.32 -8.31 18.57
N ASP A 121 28.06 -7.47 17.58
CA ASP A 121 27.37 -6.21 17.81
C ASP A 121 25.85 -6.46 17.92
N TRP A 122 25.40 -6.68 19.15
CA TRP A 122 24.01 -6.92 19.47
C TRP A 122 23.11 -5.73 19.15
N SER A 123 23.63 -4.50 19.17
CA SER A 123 22.83 -3.31 18.83
C SER A 123 22.47 -3.27 17.36
N ARG A 124 23.42 -3.66 16.51
CA ARG A 124 23.20 -3.78 15.05
C ARG A 124 22.24 -4.92 14.72
N MET A 125 22.32 -6.03 15.44
CA MET A 125 21.44 -7.19 15.29
C MET A 125 20.02 -6.87 15.79
N LEU A 126 19.87 -6.12 16.88
CA LEU A 126 18.59 -5.62 17.37
C LEU A 126 17.95 -4.63 16.40
N ASN A 127 18.72 -3.75 15.79
CA ASN A 127 18.22 -2.85 14.73
C ASN A 127 17.72 -3.63 13.51
N LEU A 128 18.41 -4.69 13.10
CA LEU A 128 17.97 -5.57 12.02
C LEU A 128 16.70 -6.36 12.38
N ILE A 129 16.59 -6.86 13.62
CA ILE A 129 15.37 -7.51 14.13
C ILE A 129 14.24 -6.48 14.23
N HIS A 130 14.52 -5.25 14.63
CA HIS A 130 13.53 -4.18 14.73
C HIS A 130 13.04 -3.75 13.35
N LEU A 131 13.93 -3.61 12.38
CA LEU A 131 13.60 -3.37 10.97
C LEU A 131 12.81 -4.53 10.38
N THR A 132 13.21 -5.78 10.61
CA THR A 132 12.47 -6.96 10.16
C THR A 132 11.15 -7.15 10.92
N GLY A 133 11.06 -6.76 12.18
CA GLY A 133 9.83 -6.81 13.00
C GLY A 133 8.84 -5.70 12.65
N MET A 134 9.30 -4.47 12.39
CA MET A 134 8.47 -3.40 11.81
C MET A 134 8.00 -3.77 10.41
N GLU A 135 8.87 -4.34 9.58
CA GLU A 135 8.49 -4.89 8.30
C GLU A 135 7.51 -6.04 8.43
N GLU A 136 7.56 -6.88 9.46
CA GLU A 136 6.60 -7.96 9.65
C GLU A 136 5.20 -7.45 10.03
N SER A 137 5.12 -6.36 10.77
CA SER A 137 3.87 -5.62 11.00
C SER A 137 3.37 -4.95 9.71
N LEU A 138 4.25 -4.28 8.97
CA LEU A 138 3.96 -3.72 7.65
C LEU A 138 3.63 -4.84 6.63
N LYS A 139 4.27 -6.01 6.70
CA LYS A 139 3.98 -7.18 5.84
C LYS A 139 2.65 -7.82 6.10
N LYS A 140 2.23 -7.95 7.34
CA LYS A 140 0.85 -8.33 7.64
C LYS A 140 -0.11 -7.32 7.00
N GLN A 141 0.33 -6.07 6.83
CA GLN A 141 -0.40 -5.04 6.09
C GLN A 141 -0.53 -5.34 4.59
N TYR A 142 0.47 -5.94 4.00
CA TYR A 142 0.55 -6.19 2.55
C TYR A 142 0.33 -7.66 2.17
N GLN A 143 0.07 -8.54 3.13
CA GLN A 143 -0.08 -9.99 2.90
C GLN A 143 -1.30 -10.39 2.05
N ASN A 144 -2.16 -9.43 1.69
CA ASN A 144 -3.28 -9.69 0.80
C ASN A 144 -3.47 -8.52 -0.17
N ALA A 145 -3.27 -8.76 -1.46
CA ALA A 145 -3.50 -7.78 -2.51
C ALA A 145 -4.94 -7.23 -2.46
N SER A 146 -5.92 -8.05 -2.06
CA SER A 146 -7.29 -7.65 -1.83
C SER A 146 -7.41 -6.60 -0.70
N ASN A 147 -6.58 -6.69 0.34
CA ASN A 147 -6.62 -5.76 1.47
C ASN A 147 -6.13 -4.35 1.08
N ILE A 148 -5.06 -4.25 0.28
CA ILE A 148 -4.58 -2.95 -0.24
C ILE A 148 -5.62 -2.35 -1.18
N SER A 149 -6.15 -3.16 -2.10
CA SER A 149 -7.17 -2.73 -3.04
C SER A 149 -8.44 -2.25 -2.32
N ALA A 150 -8.88 -2.94 -1.26
CA ALA A 150 -10.03 -2.54 -0.45
C ALA A 150 -9.82 -1.16 0.21
N ARG A 151 -8.61 -0.90 0.76
CA ARG A 151 -8.26 0.39 1.37
C ARG A 151 -8.21 1.52 0.34
N ILE A 152 -7.45 1.33 -0.74
CA ILE A 152 -7.33 2.31 -1.81
C ILE A 152 -8.70 2.59 -2.42
N ASN A 153 -9.51 1.56 -2.65
CA ASN A 153 -10.83 1.68 -3.23
C ASN A 153 -11.80 2.45 -2.32
N LEU A 154 -11.79 2.21 -1.00
CA LEU A 154 -12.64 2.97 -0.09
C LEU A 154 -12.35 4.48 -0.21
N HIS A 155 -11.08 4.87 -0.17
CA HIS A 155 -10.70 6.28 -0.32
C HIS A 155 -10.99 6.82 -1.72
N ARG A 156 -10.64 6.09 -2.78
CA ARG A 156 -10.81 6.55 -4.16
C ARG A 156 -12.26 6.72 -4.57
N LEU A 157 -13.14 5.77 -4.16
CA LEU A 157 -14.53 5.75 -4.61
C LEU A 157 -15.43 6.67 -3.80
N TYR A 158 -15.15 6.84 -2.50
CA TYR A 158 -16.07 7.49 -1.57
C TYR A 158 -15.58 8.83 -1.01
N SER A 159 -14.37 9.29 -1.40
CA SER A 159 -13.87 10.63 -1.07
C SER A 159 -14.79 11.71 -1.62
N GLN A 160 -15.15 12.67 -0.78
CA GLN A 160 -15.97 13.82 -1.13
C GLN A 160 -15.13 14.94 -1.76
N ASN A 161 -13.83 15.00 -1.46
CA ASN A 161 -12.93 15.93 -2.10
C ASN A 161 -12.51 15.45 -3.49
N LYS A 162 -12.96 16.17 -4.54
CA LYS A 162 -12.71 15.80 -5.94
C LYS A 162 -11.34 16.25 -6.45
N GLN A 163 -10.64 17.10 -5.73
CA GLN A 163 -9.27 17.50 -6.07
C GLN A 163 -8.32 16.31 -6.02
N GLY A 164 -8.45 15.46 -5.00
CA GLY A 164 -7.55 14.35 -4.74
C GLY A 164 -6.31 14.74 -3.93
N TRP A 165 -5.77 13.76 -3.18
CA TRP A 165 -4.65 13.96 -2.26
C TRP A 165 -3.37 14.45 -2.95
N PHE A 166 -2.92 13.75 -3.99
CA PHE A 166 -1.66 14.09 -4.65
C PHE A 166 -1.70 15.43 -5.39
N PRO A 167 -2.75 15.79 -6.15
CA PRO A 167 -2.87 17.13 -6.71
C PRO A 167 -2.85 18.24 -5.65
N TRP A 168 -3.49 18.00 -4.48
CA TRP A 168 -3.47 18.92 -3.37
C TRP A 168 -2.07 19.07 -2.75
N ILE A 169 -1.31 17.98 -2.56
CA ILE A 169 0.09 18.03 -2.11
C ILE A 169 0.94 18.82 -3.10
N LEU A 170 0.81 18.56 -4.42
CA LEU A 170 1.57 19.24 -5.46
C LEU A 170 1.29 20.76 -5.49
N GLU A 171 0.04 21.18 -5.27
CA GLU A 171 -0.31 22.59 -5.13
C GLU A 171 0.44 23.24 -3.96
N ASN A 172 0.51 22.55 -2.80
CA ASN A 172 1.21 23.04 -1.62
C ASN A 172 2.74 22.97 -1.73
N CYS A 173 3.30 22.21 -2.67
CA CYS A 173 4.73 22.19 -2.96
C CYS A 173 5.23 23.53 -3.52
N HIS A 174 4.38 24.30 -4.18
CA HIS A 174 4.76 25.54 -4.89
C HIS A 174 6.01 25.33 -5.76
N LEU A 175 5.95 24.32 -6.64
CA LEU A 175 7.05 23.98 -7.53
C LEU A 175 7.43 25.19 -8.40
N ALA A 176 8.74 25.42 -8.57
CA ALA A 176 9.27 26.48 -9.41
C ALA A 176 10.41 25.95 -10.29
N PRO A 177 10.65 26.55 -11.46
CA PRO A 177 11.71 26.12 -12.36
C PRO A 177 13.10 26.13 -11.71
N GLY A 178 13.94 25.14 -12.09
CA GLY A 178 15.33 25.05 -11.64
C GLY A 178 15.52 24.60 -10.19
N ARG A 179 14.51 24.08 -9.53
CA ARG A 179 14.60 23.63 -8.14
C ARG A 179 15.19 22.21 -8.02
N ASN A 180 15.99 22.05 -6.98
CA ASN A 180 16.42 20.73 -6.50
C ASN A 180 15.45 20.23 -5.47
N ILE A 181 14.81 19.11 -5.73
CA ILE A 181 13.73 18.54 -4.92
C ILE A 181 14.15 17.16 -4.43
N LEU A 182 13.92 16.88 -3.15
CA LEU A 182 14.07 15.57 -2.56
C LEU A 182 12.70 15.08 -2.07
N GLU A 183 12.29 13.88 -2.45
CA GLU A 183 11.26 13.15 -1.74
C GLU A 183 11.90 11.97 -1.00
N THR A 184 11.68 11.92 0.31
CA THR A 184 12.09 10.80 1.16
C THR A 184 10.89 9.89 1.42
N GLY A 185 11.05 8.57 1.14
CA GLY A 185 9.96 7.61 1.18
C GLY A 185 8.96 7.80 0.03
N CYS A 186 9.45 7.80 -1.20
CA CYS A 186 8.62 8.08 -2.38
C CYS A 186 7.64 6.95 -2.75
N GLY A 187 7.77 5.78 -2.12
CA GLY A 187 6.97 4.61 -2.42
C GLY A 187 7.05 4.21 -3.91
N ASP A 188 5.90 3.94 -4.51
CA ASP A 188 5.75 3.58 -5.93
C ASP A 188 5.83 4.77 -6.90
N GLY A 189 6.12 5.98 -6.41
CA GLY A 189 6.24 7.20 -7.23
C GLY A 189 4.90 7.80 -7.69
N THR A 190 3.78 7.39 -7.14
CA THR A 190 2.44 7.86 -7.56
C THR A 190 2.33 9.39 -7.54
N LEU A 191 2.91 10.09 -6.55
CA LEU A 191 2.91 11.57 -6.51
C LEU A 191 3.47 12.18 -7.80
N TRP A 192 4.60 11.65 -8.29
CA TRP A 192 5.26 12.17 -9.49
C TRP A 192 4.61 11.71 -10.79
N CYS A 193 3.93 10.56 -10.79
CA CYS A 193 3.06 10.17 -11.89
C CYS A 193 1.90 11.18 -12.06
N GLU A 194 1.31 11.63 -10.96
CA GLU A 194 0.29 12.69 -10.98
C GLU A 194 0.89 14.06 -11.36
N ALA A 195 2.09 14.37 -10.87
CA ALA A 195 2.80 15.58 -11.26
C ALA A 195 3.06 15.63 -12.78
N LYS A 196 3.53 14.53 -13.38
CA LYS A 196 3.72 14.43 -14.85
C LYS A 196 2.40 14.70 -15.59
N LYS A 197 1.29 14.10 -15.17
CA LYS A 197 -0.03 14.33 -15.78
C LYS A 197 -0.46 15.80 -15.66
N GLN A 198 -0.28 16.40 -14.49
CA GLN A 198 -0.72 17.79 -14.23
C GLN A 198 0.12 18.81 -14.98
N PHE A 199 1.44 18.63 -15.04
CA PHE A 199 2.37 19.61 -15.61
C PHE A 199 2.70 19.36 -17.09
N SER A 200 2.53 18.13 -17.63
CA SER A 200 2.66 17.84 -19.06
C SER A 200 1.43 18.22 -19.89
N GLN A 201 0.24 18.28 -19.28
CA GLN A 201 -0.95 18.81 -19.92
C GLN A 201 -0.96 20.31 -19.61
N ASN A 202 -0.70 21.16 -20.60
CA ASN A 202 -0.72 22.63 -20.54
C ASN A 202 -2.06 23.21 -20.04
N ASN A 203 -2.49 22.83 -18.86
CA ASN A 203 -3.71 23.31 -18.20
C ASN A 203 -3.42 24.45 -17.21
N PHE A 204 -2.63 25.46 -17.64
CA PHE A 204 -2.63 26.74 -16.93
C PHE A 204 -3.73 27.61 -17.49
N PRO A 205 -4.61 28.19 -16.65
CA PRO A 205 -5.73 29.05 -17.12
C PRO A 205 -5.32 30.44 -17.60
N ASP A 206 -4.06 30.67 -17.90
CA ASP A 206 -3.62 31.98 -18.44
C ASP A 206 -3.64 31.95 -19.98
N HIS A 207 -4.77 32.37 -20.55
CA HIS A 207 -5.09 32.42 -21.98
C HIS A 207 -4.29 33.47 -22.80
N THR A 208 -3.22 34.06 -22.26
CA THR A 208 -2.51 35.16 -22.89
C THR A 208 -1.18 34.78 -23.55
N LYS A 209 -0.73 33.53 -23.45
CA LYS A 209 0.55 33.11 -24.06
C LYS A 209 0.35 31.98 -25.07
N THR A 210 0.94 32.17 -26.24
CA THR A 210 0.98 31.21 -27.36
C THR A 210 1.60 29.89 -26.95
N HIS A 211 0.98 28.76 -27.32
CA HIS A 211 1.16 27.39 -26.88
C HIS A 211 2.56 26.72 -27.08
N ASP A 212 3.52 27.42 -27.71
CA ASP A 212 4.73 26.77 -28.26
C ASP A 212 6.02 26.97 -27.46
N GLN A 213 6.06 27.60 -26.27
CA GLN A 213 7.33 27.99 -25.65
C GLN A 213 7.45 27.89 -24.12
N GLN A 214 6.55 27.28 -23.39
CA GLN A 214 6.82 27.05 -21.96
C GLN A 214 7.44 25.66 -21.76
N PRO A 215 8.67 25.59 -21.20
CA PRO A 215 9.27 24.31 -20.85
C PRO A 215 8.40 23.61 -19.81
N ASP A 216 8.26 22.29 -19.93
CA ASP A 216 7.66 21.44 -18.92
C ASP A 216 8.36 21.72 -17.57
N LEU A 217 7.60 22.19 -16.58
CA LEU A 217 8.12 22.64 -15.29
C LEU A 217 9.04 21.56 -14.65
N LEU A 218 8.62 20.30 -14.71
CA LEU A 218 9.38 19.20 -14.12
C LEU A 218 10.73 19.01 -14.81
N LYS A 219 10.81 19.16 -16.12
CA LYS A 219 12.06 19.03 -16.89
C LYS A 219 13.10 20.10 -16.54
N THR A 220 12.68 21.18 -15.90
CA THR A 220 13.62 22.21 -15.40
C THR A 220 14.14 21.90 -14.01
N CYS A 221 13.54 20.95 -13.28
CA CYS A 221 13.89 20.59 -11.92
C CYS A 221 14.85 19.37 -11.89
N SER A 222 15.55 19.23 -10.77
CA SER A 222 16.28 18.01 -10.43
C SER A 222 15.56 17.35 -9.26
N ILE A 223 14.99 16.16 -9.47
CA ILE A 223 14.13 15.48 -8.53
C ILE A 223 14.81 14.19 -8.08
N MET A 224 15.17 14.13 -6.81
CA MET A 224 15.74 12.95 -6.17
C MET A 224 14.65 12.22 -5.39
N LEU A 225 14.38 10.98 -5.76
CA LEU A 225 13.41 10.10 -5.10
C LEU A 225 14.15 9.06 -4.27
N THR A 226 13.82 8.97 -2.99
CA THR A 226 14.44 8.00 -2.11
C THR A 226 13.39 7.14 -1.40
N ASP A 227 13.76 5.91 -1.16
CA ASP A 227 12.99 4.97 -0.34
C ASP A 227 13.95 3.99 0.33
N ILE A 228 13.53 3.37 1.42
CA ILE A 228 14.28 2.29 2.07
C ILE A 228 14.20 0.98 1.28
N SER A 229 13.20 0.85 0.43
CA SER A 229 12.90 -0.34 -0.36
C SER A 229 13.34 -0.16 -1.82
N GLU A 230 14.34 -0.93 -2.25
CA GLU A 230 14.73 -1.00 -3.67
C GLU A 230 13.58 -1.51 -4.55
N GLY A 231 12.67 -2.31 -3.99
CA GLY A 231 11.45 -2.76 -4.67
C GLY A 231 10.55 -1.59 -5.04
N MET A 232 10.27 -0.70 -4.09
CA MET A 232 9.50 0.54 -4.32
C MET A 232 10.18 1.44 -5.33
N LEU A 233 11.49 1.64 -5.23
CA LEU A 233 12.24 2.44 -6.21
C LEU A 233 12.19 1.87 -7.63
N ARG A 234 12.22 0.54 -7.77
CA ARG A 234 12.02 -0.10 -9.09
C ARG A 234 10.64 0.17 -9.66
N ASP A 235 9.62 0.08 -8.83
CA ASP A 235 8.25 0.31 -9.25
C ASP A 235 8.02 1.79 -9.58
N ALA A 236 8.59 2.71 -8.78
CA ALA A 236 8.61 4.14 -9.06
C ALA A 236 9.30 4.46 -10.41
N ARG A 237 10.48 3.89 -10.68
CA ARG A 237 11.18 4.05 -11.99
C ARG A 237 10.32 3.61 -13.15
N ARG A 238 9.60 2.47 -13.01
CA ARG A 238 8.70 1.96 -14.06
C ARG A 238 7.47 2.82 -14.26
N ALA A 239 6.86 3.27 -13.15
CA ALA A 239 5.63 4.05 -13.17
C ALA A 239 5.85 5.46 -13.71
N ILE A 240 6.94 6.11 -13.30
CA ILE A 240 7.28 7.48 -13.71
C ILE A 240 7.74 7.51 -15.18
N SER A 241 8.26 6.37 -15.72
CA SER A 241 8.88 6.26 -17.03
C SER A 241 10.12 7.18 -17.19
N ASP A 242 10.88 7.01 -18.25
CA ASP A 242 12.15 7.72 -18.45
C ASP A 242 11.98 9.24 -18.45
N GLY A 243 12.85 9.92 -17.71
CA GLY A 243 12.98 11.37 -17.64
C GLY A 243 14.27 11.71 -16.93
N ASP A 244 15.14 12.51 -17.57
CA ASP A 244 16.45 12.90 -17.02
C ASP A 244 16.32 13.75 -15.74
N GLU A 245 15.13 14.28 -15.47
CA GLU A 245 14.80 15.04 -14.28
C GLU A 245 14.74 14.19 -12.99
N PHE A 246 14.53 12.88 -13.09
CA PHE A 246 14.37 11.98 -11.94
C PHE A 246 15.63 11.17 -11.67
N SER A 247 16.01 11.13 -10.41
CA SER A 247 17.07 10.27 -9.87
C SER A 247 16.53 9.47 -8.69
N PHE A 248 17.07 8.27 -8.47
CA PHE A 248 16.56 7.36 -7.44
C PHE A 248 17.69 6.83 -6.59
N ARG A 249 17.49 6.80 -5.27
CA ARG A 249 18.51 6.32 -4.33
C ARG A 249 17.88 5.63 -3.12
N GLU A 250 18.36 4.43 -2.81
CA GLU A 250 18.01 3.74 -1.57
C GLU A 250 18.68 4.40 -0.38
N CYS A 251 17.90 4.86 0.61
CA CYS A 251 18.42 5.38 1.87
C CYS A 251 17.32 5.49 2.94
N PHE A 252 17.75 5.63 4.19
CA PHE A 252 16.89 5.93 5.33
C PHE A 252 16.66 7.44 5.45
N CYS A 253 15.48 7.83 5.93
CA CYS A 253 15.16 9.23 6.22
C CYS A 253 16.07 9.81 7.32
N GLU A 254 16.52 8.95 8.26
CA GLU A 254 17.41 9.29 9.38
C GLU A 254 18.88 9.41 9.00
N ALA A 255 19.25 9.07 7.75
CA ALA A 255 20.62 9.09 7.27
C ALA A 255 20.67 9.41 5.77
N LEU A 256 20.37 10.66 5.41
CA LEU A 256 20.33 11.11 4.02
C LEU A 256 21.73 11.27 3.45
N PRO A 257 22.14 10.51 2.41
CA PRO A 257 23.50 10.52 1.88
C PRO A 257 23.75 11.69 0.90
N PHE A 258 23.30 12.89 1.29
CA PHE A 258 23.43 14.12 0.51
C PHE A 258 24.18 15.17 1.32
N ALA A 259 24.84 16.11 0.61
CA ALA A 259 25.52 17.21 1.25
C ALA A 259 24.53 18.18 1.93
N ASP A 260 25.01 18.95 2.90
CA ASP A 260 24.24 20.00 3.50
C ASP A 260 23.78 21.02 2.44
N GLU A 261 22.62 21.59 2.63
CA GLU A 261 22.09 22.69 1.81
C GLU A 261 22.01 22.37 0.30
N SER A 262 21.64 21.12 -0.03
CA SER A 262 21.58 20.64 -1.43
C SER A 262 20.23 20.87 -2.09
N PHE A 263 19.13 20.92 -1.31
CA PHE A 263 17.78 20.93 -1.84
C PHE A 263 17.00 22.20 -1.48
N ASP A 264 16.16 22.62 -2.41
CA ASP A 264 15.24 23.75 -2.24
C ASP A 264 13.92 23.32 -1.58
N LEU A 265 13.53 22.06 -1.79
CA LEU A 265 12.32 21.45 -1.27
C LEU A 265 12.63 20.00 -0.84
N VAL A 266 12.17 19.62 0.34
CA VAL A 266 12.14 18.24 0.81
C VAL A 266 10.70 17.84 1.09
N LEU A 267 10.32 16.67 0.62
CA LEU A 267 9.00 16.07 0.83
C LEU A 267 9.14 14.79 1.64
N ALA A 268 8.20 14.56 2.58
CA ALA A 268 8.04 13.32 3.33
C ALA A 268 6.54 12.98 3.41
N ASN A 269 6.03 12.33 2.37
CA ASN A 269 4.59 12.09 2.25
C ASN A 269 4.20 10.77 2.92
N HIS A 270 3.56 10.84 4.10
CA HIS A 270 3.17 9.70 4.94
C HIS A 270 4.33 8.79 5.34
N VAL A 271 5.46 9.36 5.73
CA VAL A 271 6.70 8.63 6.00
C VAL A 271 7.16 8.76 7.46
N LEU A 272 7.18 9.97 8.04
CA LEU A 272 7.86 10.24 9.31
C LEU A 272 7.39 9.35 10.47
N PHE A 273 6.13 9.00 10.54
CA PHE A 273 5.62 8.11 11.59
C PHE A 273 6.09 6.65 11.47
N TYR A 274 6.75 6.29 10.36
CA TYR A 274 7.42 4.98 10.18
C TYR A 274 8.89 5.02 10.58
N CYS A 275 9.50 6.22 10.71
CA CYS A 275 10.89 6.36 11.10
C CYS A 275 11.11 5.81 12.52
N SER A 276 12.24 5.18 12.73
CA SER A 276 12.66 4.71 14.06
C SER A 276 13.00 5.86 14.99
N ASP A 277 13.58 6.93 14.43
CA ASP A 277 13.87 8.21 15.10
C ASP A 277 13.37 9.38 14.24
N VAL A 278 12.13 9.81 14.53
CA VAL A 278 11.50 10.96 13.85
C VAL A 278 12.33 12.24 14.00
N THR A 279 12.92 12.43 15.17
CA THR A 279 13.75 13.61 15.48
C THR A 279 15.00 13.64 14.59
N GLN A 280 15.65 12.50 14.41
CA GLN A 280 16.80 12.39 13.53
C GLN A 280 16.40 12.58 12.04
N ALA A 281 15.26 12.05 11.61
CA ALA A 281 14.75 12.28 10.26
C ALA A 281 14.47 13.78 10.00
N CYS A 282 13.87 14.48 10.96
CA CYS A 282 13.66 15.94 10.89
C CYS A 282 14.98 16.71 10.82
N ARG A 283 15.99 16.30 11.60
CA ARG A 283 17.33 16.90 11.58
C ARG A 283 18.00 16.74 10.22
N GLU A 284 17.93 15.54 9.63
CA GLU A 284 18.48 15.27 8.31
C GLU A 284 17.76 16.06 7.21
N ALA A 285 16.42 16.13 7.25
CA ALA A 285 15.66 16.96 6.33
C ALA A 285 16.07 18.43 6.40
N ALA A 286 16.23 18.98 7.62
CA ALA A 286 16.71 20.34 7.84
C ALA A 286 18.17 20.52 7.37
N ARG A 287 19.04 19.55 7.60
CA ARG A 287 20.45 19.61 7.18
C ARG A 287 20.59 19.74 5.66
N VAL A 288 19.87 18.89 4.92
CA VAL A 288 20.00 18.87 3.45
C VAL A 288 19.25 20.01 2.75
N LEU A 289 18.34 20.70 3.44
CA LEU A 289 17.66 21.89 2.90
C LEU A 289 18.59 23.10 2.89
N LYS A 290 18.52 23.90 1.84
CA LYS A 290 19.11 25.23 1.75
C LYS A 290 18.46 26.19 2.74
N PRO A 291 19.15 27.27 3.18
CA PRO A 291 18.51 28.35 3.91
C PRO A 291 17.31 28.91 3.14
N GLY A 292 16.16 29.04 3.80
CA GLY A 292 14.90 29.41 3.19
C GLY A 292 14.24 28.31 2.34
N GLY A 293 14.82 27.11 2.30
CA GLY A 293 14.22 25.91 1.69
C GLY A 293 13.00 25.44 2.48
N ARG A 294 12.12 24.70 1.81
CA ARG A 294 10.84 24.26 2.36
C ARG A 294 10.83 22.78 2.67
N PHE A 295 10.24 22.40 3.80
CA PHE A 295 9.93 21.03 4.16
C PHE A 295 8.43 20.83 4.21
N LEU A 296 7.92 19.85 3.46
CA LEU A 296 6.54 19.42 3.51
C LEU A 296 6.49 17.97 4.00
N CYS A 297 5.80 17.73 5.11
CA CYS A 297 5.61 16.38 5.61
C CYS A 297 4.16 16.13 5.97
N SER A 298 3.58 15.09 5.42
CA SER A 298 2.19 14.75 5.64
C SER A 298 2.02 13.70 6.73
N THR A 299 0.90 13.82 7.43
CA THR A 299 0.47 12.89 8.47
C THR A 299 -1.04 12.98 8.69
N TYR A 300 -1.53 12.30 9.70
CA TYR A 300 -2.93 12.30 10.12
C TYR A 300 -3.02 12.46 11.64
N GLY A 301 -4.22 12.84 12.12
CA GLY A 301 -4.50 13.02 13.53
C GLY A 301 -5.29 11.87 14.16
N ALA A 302 -5.55 11.99 15.45
CA ALA A 302 -6.27 10.99 16.24
C ALA A 302 -7.72 10.74 15.77
N ASP A 303 -8.32 11.74 15.13
CA ASP A 303 -9.69 11.66 14.61
C ASP A 303 -9.81 10.98 13.23
N HIS A 304 -8.69 10.58 12.63
CA HIS A 304 -8.70 9.95 11.31
C HIS A 304 -9.43 8.61 11.33
N MET A 305 -10.50 8.49 10.53
CA MET A 305 -11.32 7.28 10.39
C MET A 305 -11.98 6.80 11.70
N LYS A 306 -12.18 7.70 12.68
CA LYS A 306 -12.69 7.38 14.01
C LYS A 306 -14.07 6.70 14.03
N GLU A 307 -14.91 7.01 13.05
CA GLU A 307 -16.26 6.41 12.94
C GLU A 307 -16.19 4.92 12.66
N ILE A 308 -15.18 4.48 11.89
CA ILE A 308 -14.96 3.04 11.62
C ILE A 308 -14.50 2.32 12.89
N SER A 309 -13.58 2.93 13.64
CA SER A 309 -13.14 2.38 14.93
C SER A 309 -14.29 2.28 15.93
N ARG A 310 -15.17 3.29 15.97
CA ARG A 310 -16.39 3.25 16.80
C ARG A 310 -17.37 2.18 16.34
N LEU A 311 -17.59 2.05 15.04
CA LEU A 311 -18.51 1.05 14.47
C LEU A 311 -18.13 -0.36 14.91
N VAL A 312 -16.86 -0.72 14.86
CA VAL A 312 -16.41 -2.07 15.27
C VAL A 312 -16.44 -2.24 16.78
N SER A 313 -16.12 -1.19 17.55
CA SER A 313 -16.21 -1.20 19.01
C SER A 313 -17.66 -1.28 19.51
N ASP A 314 -18.63 -0.69 18.79
CA ASP A 314 -20.05 -0.83 19.06
C ASP A 314 -20.55 -2.27 18.85
N PHE A 315 -19.94 -3.02 17.93
CA PHE A 315 -20.25 -4.43 17.71
C PHE A 315 -19.60 -5.32 18.76
N ASP A 316 -18.30 -5.16 18.99
CA ASP A 316 -17.56 -5.85 20.03
C ASP A 316 -16.40 -4.95 20.53
N SER A 317 -16.48 -4.54 21.80
CA SER A 317 -15.53 -3.60 22.41
C SER A 317 -14.09 -4.13 22.52
N ARG A 318 -13.86 -5.41 22.27
CA ARG A 318 -12.54 -6.03 22.25
C ARG A 318 -11.80 -5.82 20.92
N ILE A 319 -12.50 -5.36 19.89
CA ILE A 319 -11.93 -5.19 18.55
C ILE A 319 -11.13 -3.90 18.51
N VAL A 320 -9.88 -4.03 18.04
CA VAL A 320 -8.96 -2.94 17.77
C VAL A 320 -8.51 -3.07 16.32
N LEU A 321 -8.72 -2.05 15.50
CA LEU A 321 -8.41 -2.06 14.06
C LEU A 321 -6.93 -1.80 13.75
N SER A 322 -6.20 -1.15 14.65
CA SER A 322 -4.76 -0.92 14.53
C SER A 322 -4.10 -1.14 15.89
N ALA A 323 -3.07 -1.97 15.92
CA ALA A 323 -2.28 -2.17 17.12
C ALA A 323 -1.33 -1.00 17.40
N ASP A 324 -0.93 -0.26 16.35
CA ASP A 324 0.01 0.85 16.41
C ASP A 324 -0.71 2.18 16.18
N CYS A 325 -0.63 3.09 17.15
CA CYS A 325 -1.09 4.48 17.04
C CYS A 325 0.00 5.32 16.37
N LEU A 326 0.19 5.20 15.05
CA LEU A 326 1.29 5.87 14.35
C LEU A 326 1.25 7.40 14.48
N TYR A 327 0.06 8.01 14.61
CA TYR A 327 -0.10 9.43 14.85
C TYR A 327 0.50 9.89 16.20
N GLU A 328 0.67 8.97 17.17
CA GLU A 328 1.35 9.30 18.43
C GLU A 328 2.87 9.47 18.24
N ARG A 329 3.46 8.83 17.23
CA ARG A 329 4.86 9.01 16.87
C ARG A 329 5.09 10.32 16.13
N PHE A 330 4.28 10.57 15.12
CA PHE A 330 4.27 11.81 14.36
C PHE A 330 2.87 12.03 13.77
N GLY A 331 2.08 12.84 14.42
CA GLY A 331 0.70 13.15 14.08
C GLY A 331 0.44 14.64 13.98
N ARG A 332 -0.80 14.98 13.69
CA ARG A 332 -1.27 16.37 13.68
C ARG A 332 -1.05 17.05 15.05
N GLU A 333 -1.27 16.31 16.13
CA GLU A 333 -1.29 16.83 17.49
C GLU A 333 0.11 17.17 18.03
N ASN A 334 1.14 16.40 17.64
CA ASN A 334 2.50 16.52 18.16
C ASN A 334 3.52 16.97 17.11
N GLY A 335 3.17 16.92 15.82
CA GLY A 335 4.11 17.18 14.72
C GLY A 335 4.71 18.59 14.76
N ALA A 336 3.92 19.60 15.11
CA ALA A 336 4.44 20.98 15.21
C ALA A 336 5.53 21.11 16.28
N GLU A 337 5.35 20.47 17.44
CA GLU A 337 6.34 20.47 18.53
C GLU A 337 7.62 19.73 18.13
N ILE A 338 7.49 18.61 17.43
CA ILE A 338 8.63 17.82 16.92
C ILE A 338 9.42 18.59 15.87
N LEU A 339 8.75 19.37 15.01
CA LEU A 339 9.36 20.11 13.91
C LEU A 339 9.99 21.43 14.34
N ALA A 340 9.43 22.12 15.34
CA ALA A 340 9.83 23.45 15.78
C ALA A 340 11.33 23.61 16.12
N PRO A 341 12.08 22.61 16.64
CA PRO A 341 13.51 22.73 16.87
C PRO A 341 14.36 22.85 15.59
N TYR A 342 13.84 22.43 14.45
CA TYR A 342 14.59 22.31 13.19
C TYR A 342 14.12 23.29 12.11
N PHE A 343 12.89 23.78 12.21
CA PHE A 343 12.24 24.60 11.19
C PHE A 343 11.57 25.82 11.80
N SER A 344 11.60 26.89 11.04
CA SER A 344 10.77 28.07 11.30
C SER A 344 9.42 27.94 10.56
N ASP A 345 8.46 28.77 10.93
CA ASP A 345 7.16 28.93 10.25
C ASP A 345 6.42 27.59 10.05
N VAL A 346 6.41 26.73 11.07
CA VAL A 346 5.72 25.45 11.05
C VAL A 346 4.20 25.65 10.99
N LYS A 347 3.57 25.33 9.87
CA LYS A 347 2.13 25.50 9.63
C LYS A 347 1.49 24.17 9.26
N TRP A 348 0.39 23.85 9.94
CA TRP A 348 -0.48 22.75 9.54
C TRP A 348 -1.50 23.23 8.48
N LEU A 349 -1.58 22.49 7.38
CA LEU A 349 -2.62 22.62 6.37
C LEU A 349 -3.47 21.36 6.37
N SER A 350 -4.74 21.50 6.68
CA SER A 350 -5.70 20.40 6.69
C SER A 350 -6.14 20.06 5.28
N TYR A 351 -6.17 18.78 4.95
CA TYR A 351 -6.82 18.32 3.71
C TYR A 351 -8.29 18.08 4.00
N GLU A 352 -9.11 19.05 3.65
CA GLU A 352 -10.56 18.99 3.87
C GLU A 352 -11.20 17.88 3.03
N ASP A 353 -11.44 16.73 3.65
CA ASP A 353 -12.05 15.58 3.01
C ASP A 353 -12.86 14.74 4.01
N SER A 354 -13.77 13.95 3.50
CA SER A 354 -14.51 12.93 4.21
C SER A 354 -14.87 11.81 3.25
N LEU A 355 -15.24 10.64 3.78
CA LEU A 355 -15.82 9.59 2.94
C LEU A 355 -17.32 9.53 3.21
N LEU A 356 -18.10 9.30 2.16
CA LEU A 356 -19.50 8.95 2.26
C LEU A 356 -19.69 7.56 1.64
N VAL A 357 -19.79 6.55 2.48
CA VAL A 357 -19.86 5.14 2.06
C VAL A 357 -21.33 4.72 2.03
N PRO A 358 -21.92 4.48 0.85
CA PRO A 358 -23.34 4.16 0.72
C PRO A 358 -23.68 2.71 1.06
N ASP A 359 -22.70 1.81 0.99
CA ASP A 359 -22.89 0.37 1.10
C ASP A 359 -22.03 -0.25 2.21
N ALA A 360 -22.56 -1.32 2.82
CA ALA A 360 -21.87 -2.06 3.88
C ALA A 360 -20.61 -2.80 3.38
N GLU A 361 -20.66 -3.38 2.18
CA GLU A 361 -19.62 -4.29 1.70
C GLU A 361 -18.23 -3.64 1.58
N PRO A 362 -18.07 -2.45 0.97
CA PRO A 362 -16.77 -1.77 0.93
C PRO A 362 -16.23 -1.44 2.31
N LEU A 363 -17.12 -1.10 3.26
CA LEU A 363 -16.72 -0.80 4.64
C LEU A 363 -16.28 -2.06 5.38
N ILE A 364 -16.99 -3.18 5.19
CA ILE A 364 -16.61 -4.48 5.74
C ILE A 364 -15.27 -4.94 5.20
N LEU A 365 -15.05 -4.84 3.88
CA LEU A 365 -13.78 -5.19 3.25
C LEU A 365 -12.63 -4.34 3.81
N TYR A 366 -12.86 -3.03 3.99
CA TYR A 366 -11.89 -2.15 4.64
C TYR A 366 -11.57 -2.62 6.07
N ILE A 367 -12.59 -2.88 6.89
CA ILE A 367 -12.44 -3.33 8.29
C ILE A 367 -11.65 -4.64 8.35
N LEU A 368 -11.99 -5.63 7.53
CA LEU A 368 -11.29 -6.91 7.47
C LEU A 368 -9.84 -6.76 6.97
N SER A 369 -9.54 -5.71 6.20
CA SER A 369 -8.20 -5.39 5.73
C SER A 369 -7.32 -4.70 6.77
N CYS A 370 -7.86 -4.30 7.91
CA CYS A 370 -7.12 -3.66 8.99
C CYS A 370 -6.19 -4.66 9.74
N HIS A 371 -5.24 -4.14 10.54
CA HIS A 371 -4.13 -4.93 11.11
C HIS A 371 -4.22 -5.13 12.61
N GLY A 372 -5.39 -4.88 13.13
CA GLY A 372 -5.68 -5.16 14.52
C GLY A 372 -6.04 -6.64 14.76
N ASN A 373 -6.89 -6.85 15.74
CA ASN A 373 -7.39 -8.16 16.13
C ASN A 373 -8.78 -8.49 15.57
N GLN A 374 -9.32 -7.64 14.67
CA GLN A 374 -10.69 -7.74 14.18
C GLN A 374 -11.04 -9.11 13.58
N ASN A 375 -10.13 -9.71 12.82
CA ASN A 375 -10.39 -11.01 12.17
C ASN A 375 -10.63 -12.13 13.18
N GLN A 376 -10.00 -12.06 14.36
CA GLN A 376 -10.18 -13.04 15.43
C GLN A 376 -11.61 -13.04 15.99
N TYR A 377 -12.28 -11.89 15.99
CA TYR A 377 -13.63 -11.73 16.57
C TYR A 377 -14.73 -11.69 15.51
N LEU A 378 -14.42 -11.24 14.29
CA LEU A 378 -15.44 -11.03 13.26
C LEU A 378 -15.69 -12.27 12.39
N LEU A 379 -14.71 -13.15 12.18
CA LEU A 379 -14.85 -14.27 11.25
C LEU A 379 -15.90 -15.29 11.73
N ASP A 380 -15.97 -15.57 13.02
CA ASP A 380 -16.93 -16.51 13.59
C ASP A 380 -18.35 -15.92 13.68
N HIS A 381 -18.50 -14.58 13.69
CA HIS A 381 -19.75 -13.82 13.77
C HIS A 381 -20.03 -12.99 12.52
N PHE A 382 -19.47 -13.40 11.37
CA PHE A 382 -19.48 -12.59 10.15
C PHE A 382 -20.89 -12.21 9.67
N ALA A 383 -21.85 -13.14 9.71
CA ALA A 383 -23.22 -12.88 9.28
C ALA A 383 -23.93 -11.82 10.17
N GLU A 384 -23.67 -11.88 11.48
CA GLU A 384 -24.20 -10.92 12.46
C GLU A 384 -23.56 -9.55 12.27
N PHE A 385 -22.24 -9.50 12.10
CA PHE A 385 -21.48 -8.28 11.84
C PHE A 385 -21.94 -7.63 10.54
N ARG A 386 -22.05 -8.38 9.45
CA ARG A 386 -22.54 -7.89 8.16
C ARG A 386 -23.94 -7.26 8.28
N SER A 387 -24.85 -7.93 8.98
CA SER A 387 -26.21 -7.41 9.25
C SER A 387 -26.18 -6.13 10.09
N PHE A 388 -25.29 -6.06 11.07
CA PHE A 388 -25.08 -4.88 11.91
C PHE A 388 -24.56 -3.70 11.09
N VAL A 389 -23.48 -3.88 10.29
CA VAL A 389 -22.92 -2.82 9.44
C VAL A 389 -23.97 -2.34 8.44
N LYS A 390 -24.71 -3.25 7.80
CA LYS A 390 -25.77 -2.90 6.85
C LYS A 390 -26.81 -1.96 7.45
N LYS A 391 -27.26 -2.21 8.68
CA LYS A 391 -28.20 -1.31 9.38
C LYS A 391 -27.60 0.07 9.66
N LYS A 392 -26.28 0.14 9.88
CA LYS A 392 -25.60 1.42 10.15
C LYS A 392 -25.29 2.22 8.88
N THR A 393 -25.28 1.55 7.71
CA THR A 393 -24.98 2.19 6.41
C THR A 393 -26.21 2.51 5.56
N ASP A 394 -27.43 2.12 5.98
CA ASP A 394 -28.67 2.30 5.21
C ASP A 394 -28.95 3.75 4.77
N ALA A 395 -28.47 4.75 5.54
CA ALA A 395 -28.57 6.18 5.20
C ALA A 395 -27.25 6.78 4.68
N GLY A 396 -26.26 5.94 4.35
CA GLY A 396 -24.88 6.34 4.09
C GLY A 396 -24.08 6.48 5.38
N PHE A 397 -22.81 6.03 5.35
CA PHE A 397 -21.88 6.07 6.47
C PHE A 397 -20.82 7.13 6.22
N SER A 398 -20.84 8.18 7.02
CA SER A 398 -19.86 9.27 6.93
C SER A 398 -18.61 8.93 7.75
N VAL A 399 -17.44 9.17 7.16
CA VAL A 399 -16.13 8.89 7.77
C VAL A 399 -15.26 10.14 7.71
N THR A 400 -14.74 10.55 8.85
CA THR A 400 -13.82 11.68 8.97
C THR A 400 -12.46 11.33 8.41
N LYS A 401 -11.89 12.21 7.60
CA LYS A 401 -10.49 12.17 7.18
C LYS A 401 -9.75 13.32 7.85
N ASP A 402 -9.08 13.03 8.94
CA ASP A 402 -8.23 14.00 9.65
C ASP A 402 -6.78 13.82 9.18
N ALA A 403 -6.48 14.35 8.00
CA ALA A 403 -5.16 14.28 7.38
C ALA A 403 -4.74 15.65 6.84
N GLY A 404 -3.44 15.85 6.66
CA GLY A 404 -2.92 17.11 6.16
C GLY A 404 -1.40 17.09 6.05
N VAL A 405 -0.82 18.27 5.90
CA VAL A 405 0.61 18.47 5.74
C VAL A 405 1.11 19.58 6.64
N PHE A 406 2.26 19.36 7.27
CA PHE A 406 3.06 20.45 7.84
C PHE A 406 3.90 21.08 6.73
N CYS A 407 3.79 22.38 6.59
CA CYS A 407 4.64 23.21 5.74
C CYS A 407 5.59 23.99 6.63
N CYS A 408 6.89 23.79 6.43
CA CYS A 408 7.93 24.37 7.27
C CYS A 408 8.98 25.06 6.40
N THR A 409 9.69 26.04 6.97
CA THR A 409 10.81 26.74 6.33
C THR A 409 12.07 26.54 7.17
N LYS A 410 13.22 26.24 6.51
CA LYS A 410 14.52 26.21 7.18
C LYS A 410 15.06 27.60 7.46
#